data_daed7292a47e12f2f38c6e04778401aa
#
_entry.id   daed7292a47e12f2f38c6e04778401aa
#
_cell.length_a   1.000
_cell.length_b   1.000
_cell.length_c   1.000
_cell.angle_alpha   90.00
_cell.angle_beta   90.00
_cell.angle_gamma   90.00
#
_symmetry.space_group_name_H-M   'P 1'
#
loop_
_entity.id
_entity.type
_entity.pdbx_description
1 polymer ?
#
loop_
_entity_poly.entity_id
_entity_poly.type
_entity_poly.pdbx_seq_one_letter_code
_entity_poly.pdbx_strand_id
1 'polypeptide(L)'
;MTASIRGGIFTMAMLLKGAEVAKALTEGLHAKTEELKKNGVEPCLAILRVGAREDDLAYERGALKRCEKVGVAVRQVVLPEDVTQEVLMENIHALGADEKVHGVLMFRPLPKHLKADQNEICNRLDPKKDVDCMTHLSNAGVFEGLNGLGFAPCTPAACMEILDYYGIDCKGKNAVVIGR
;
A
#
# COMPACT_ATOMS: atom_id res chain seq x y z
N MET A 1 34.58 -14.17 -1.57
CA MET A 1 35.07 -15.54 -1.81
C MET A 1 34.32 -16.09 -3.03
N THR A 2 35.05 -16.34 -4.12
CA THR A 2 34.49 -16.95 -5.33
C THR A 2 34.86 -18.44 -5.33
N ALA A 3 33.88 -19.33 -5.37
CA ALA A 3 34.10 -20.77 -5.56
C ALA A 3 33.81 -21.11 -7.02
N SER A 4 34.79 -21.71 -7.71
CA SER A 4 34.64 -22.16 -9.09
C SER A 4 34.42 -23.68 -9.13
N ILE A 5 33.31 -24.12 -9.67
CA ILE A 5 33.05 -25.53 -10.00
C ILE A 5 32.65 -25.61 -11.47
N ARG A 6 33.42 -26.38 -12.26
CA ARG A 6 33.24 -26.61 -13.72
C ARG A 6 33.17 -25.32 -14.57
N GLY A 7 34.10 -24.39 -14.38
CA GLY A 7 34.27 -23.26 -15.30
C GLY A 7 33.24 -22.14 -15.16
N GLY A 8 32.31 -22.21 -14.21
CA GLY A 8 31.36 -21.14 -13.88
C GLY A 8 31.82 -20.33 -12.66
N ILE A 9 31.78 -19.03 -12.79
CA ILE A 9 31.96 -18.13 -11.63
C ILE A 9 30.65 -18.12 -10.83
N PHE A 10 30.63 -18.78 -9.68
CA PHE A 10 29.51 -18.66 -8.76
C PHE A 10 29.71 -17.43 -7.87
N THR A 11 28.96 -16.38 -8.09
CA THR A 11 28.83 -15.29 -7.12
C THR A 11 27.90 -15.73 -5.98
N MET A 12 28.32 -15.48 -4.76
CA MET A 12 27.44 -15.70 -3.59
C MET A 12 26.15 -14.87 -3.73
N ALA A 13 25.02 -15.47 -3.36
CA ALA A 13 23.75 -14.73 -3.32
C ALA A 13 23.86 -13.55 -2.36
N MET A 14 23.35 -12.41 -2.77
CA MET A 14 23.24 -11.20 -1.94
C MET A 14 21.85 -11.11 -1.36
N LEU A 15 21.75 -10.98 -0.03
CA LEU A 15 20.49 -10.73 0.65
C LEU A 15 20.19 -9.23 0.65
N LEU A 16 19.12 -8.82 -0.04
CA LEU A 16 18.67 -7.44 -0.10
C LEU A 16 17.77 -7.14 1.11
N LYS A 17 18.29 -6.36 2.06
CA LYS A 17 17.57 -6.04 3.30
C LYS A 17 16.67 -4.81 3.12
N GLY A 18 15.35 -4.98 3.32
CA GLY A 18 14.39 -3.89 3.22
C GLY A 18 14.49 -2.82 4.33
N ALA A 19 15.18 -3.09 5.43
CA ALA A 19 15.27 -2.14 6.54
C ALA A 19 15.98 -0.82 6.16
N GLU A 20 17.06 -0.91 5.38
CA GLU A 20 17.82 0.26 4.90
C GLU A 20 17.00 1.06 3.90
N VAL A 21 16.30 0.36 2.99
CA VAL A 21 15.37 0.95 2.02
C VAL A 21 14.25 1.71 2.74
N ALA A 22 13.63 1.06 3.72
CA ALA A 22 12.55 1.66 4.52
C ALA A 22 13.01 2.90 5.30
N LYS A 23 14.28 2.94 5.74
CA LYS A 23 14.87 4.12 6.40
C LYS A 23 15.01 5.26 5.40
N ALA A 24 15.64 5.02 4.26
CA ALA A 24 15.83 6.03 3.22
C ALA A 24 14.50 6.58 2.70
N LEU A 25 13.51 5.71 2.43
CA LEU A 25 12.15 6.12 2.06
C LEU A 25 11.49 6.98 3.15
N THR A 26 11.66 6.64 4.43
CA THR A 26 11.09 7.42 5.53
C THR A 26 11.62 8.86 5.55
N GLU A 27 12.94 9.03 5.39
CA GLU A 27 13.58 10.33 5.36
C GLU A 27 13.11 11.16 4.14
N GLY A 28 13.05 10.55 2.96
CA GLY A 28 12.56 11.20 1.74
C GLY A 28 11.08 11.58 1.82
N LEU A 29 10.23 10.70 2.35
CA LEU A 29 8.81 10.96 2.52
C LEU A 29 8.54 12.06 3.56
N HIS A 30 9.28 12.07 4.67
CA HIS A 30 9.16 13.12 5.66
C HIS A 30 9.48 14.49 5.06
N ALA A 31 10.54 14.61 4.26
CA ALA A 31 10.89 15.85 3.59
C ALA A 31 9.77 16.32 2.63
N LYS A 32 9.17 15.39 1.86
CA LYS A 32 8.05 15.69 0.97
C LYS A 32 6.79 16.13 1.72
N THR A 33 6.46 15.49 2.84
CA THR A 33 5.30 15.90 3.65
C THR A 33 5.47 17.30 4.24
N GLU A 34 6.66 17.63 4.71
CA GLU A 34 6.95 18.98 5.22
C GLU A 34 6.87 20.05 4.11
N GLU A 35 7.29 19.73 2.90
CA GLU A 35 7.12 20.60 1.73
C GLU A 35 5.65 20.82 1.39
N LEU A 36 4.84 19.76 1.37
CA LEU A 36 3.39 19.85 1.14
C LEU A 36 2.70 20.71 2.19
N LYS A 37 3.04 20.55 3.46
CA LYS A 37 2.50 21.36 4.57
C LYS A 37 2.84 22.84 4.42
N LYS A 38 4.06 23.17 4.03
CA LYS A 38 4.46 24.56 3.74
C LYS A 38 3.63 25.18 2.60
N ASN A 39 3.16 24.36 1.67
CA ASN A 39 2.29 24.75 0.58
C ASN A 39 0.79 24.68 0.93
N GLY A 40 0.45 24.48 2.20
CA GLY A 40 -0.93 24.46 2.69
C GLY A 40 -1.66 23.13 2.48
N VAL A 41 -0.96 22.06 2.10
CA VAL A 41 -1.54 20.72 1.93
C VAL A 41 -1.16 19.85 3.13
N GLU A 42 -2.14 19.42 3.92
CA GLU A 42 -1.96 18.46 5.02
C GLU A 42 -2.22 17.05 4.51
N PRO A 43 -1.19 16.24 4.19
CA PRO A 43 -1.40 14.89 3.69
C PRO A 43 -2.16 14.04 4.71
N CYS A 44 -3.25 13.39 4.28
CA CYS A 44 -4.11 12.60 5.15
C CYS A 44 -4.45 11.26 4.53
N LEU A 45 -4.19 10.18 5.28
CA LEU A 45 -4.62 8.82 4.99
C LEU A 45 -5.87 8.51 5.82
N ALA A 46 -6.96 8.09 5.18
CA ALA A 46 -8.08 7.49 5.90
C ALA A 46 -7.85 5.98 6.05
N ILE A 47 -7.95 5.47 7.27
CA ILE A 47 -7.96 4.03 7.56
C ILE A 47 -9.38 3.63 7.91
N LEU A 48 -9.98 2.79 7.06
CA LEU A 48 -11.33 2.27 7.23
C LEU A 48 -11.28 0.82 7.71
N ARG A 49 -11.88 0.55 8.86
CA ARG A 49 -11.92 -0.77 9.49
C ARG A 49 -13.35 -1.11 9.90
N VAL A 50 -13.72 -2.38 9.69
CA VAL A 50 -15.00 -2.95 10.15
C VAL A 50 -14.73 -3.96 11.27
N GLY A 51 -15.35 -3.74 12.42
CA GLY A 51 -15.11 -4.55 13.61
C GLY A 51 -13.76 -4.29 14.29
N ALA A 52 -13.29 -5.24 15.08
CA ALA A 52 -12.08 -5.10 15.90
C ALA A 52 -11.26 -6.41 15.97
N ARG A 53 -10.96 -6.99 14.81
CA ARG A 53 -10.12 -8.18 14.75
C ARG A 53 -8.70 -7.85 15.25
N GLU A 54 -8.11 -8.74 16.02
CA GLU A 54 -6.76 -8.56 16.58
C GLU A 54 -5.70 -8.27 15.51
N ASP A 55 -5.76 -8.96 14.36
CA ASP A 55 -4.84 -8.76 13.24
C ASP A 55 -4.97 -7.34 12.67
N ASP A 56 -6.21 -6.86 12.49
CA ASP A 56 -6.49 -5.52 11.98
C ASP A 56 -5.98 -4.46 12.95
N LEU A 57 -6.20 -4.64 14.25
CA LEU A 57 -5.71 -3.73 15.29
C LEU A 57 -4.17 -3.70 15.34
N ALA A 58 -3.52 -4.85 15.17
CA ALA A 58 -2.07 -4.92 15.15
C ALA A 58 -1.50 -4.19 13.92
N TYR A 59 -2.11 -4.40 12.74
CA TYR A 59 -1.73 -3.74 11.50
C TYR A 59 -1.98 -2.22 11.57
N GLU A 60 -3.13 -1.79 12.10
CA GLU A 60 -3.48 -0.39 12.30
C GLU A 60 -2.44 0.34 13.16
N ARG A 61 -2.05 -0.26 14.30
CA ARG A 61 -0.98 0.31 15.15
C ARG A 61 0.33 0.52 14.38
N GLY A 62 0.68 -0.43 13.49
CA GLY A 62 1.85 -0.31 12.64
C GLY A 62 1.73 0.83 11.63
N ALA A 63 0.57 0.93 10.96
CA ALA A 63 0.27 1.99 10.01
C ALA A 63 0.29 3.39 10.65
N LEU A 64 -0.33 3.54 11.82
CA LEU A 64 -0.31 4.80 12.59
C LEU A 64 1.11 5.27 12.90
N LYS A 65 1.95 4.37 13.45
CA LYS A 65 3.36 4.68 13.74
C LYS A 65 4.14 5.06 12.47
N ARG A 66 3.81 4.45 11.35
CA ARG A 66 4.49 4.77 10.08
C ARG A 66 4.06 6.14 9.58
N CYS A 67 2.77 6.44 9.58
CA CYS A 67 2.25 7.75 9.18
C CYS A 67 2.80 8.88 10.07
N GLU A 68 2.87 8.67 11.38
CA GLU A 68 3.49 9.61 12.33
C GLU A 68 4.94 9.91 11.95
N LYS A 69 5.74 8.87 11.65
CA LYS A 69 7.16 9.04 11.27
C LYS A 69 7.37 9.83 9.99
N VAL A 70 6.46 9.72 9.04
CA VAL A 70 6.54 10.45 7.76
C VAL A 70 5.74 11.74 7.74
N GLY A 71 5.07 12.08 8.84
CA GLY A 71 4.34 13.34 8.98
C GLY A 71 2.98 13.36 8.25
N VAL A 72 2.39 12.20 7.95
CA VAL A 72 1.06 12.06 7.32
C VAL A 72 -0.01 11.98 8.41
N ALA A 73 -1.03 12.83 8.34
CA ALA A 73 -2.19 12.75 9.22
C ALA A 73 -3.00 11.48 8.96
N VAL A 74 -3.64 10.93 10.00
CA VAL A 74 -4.49 9.75 9.85
C VAL A 74 -5.88 10.04 10.36
N ARG A 75 -6.89 9.74 9.51
CA ARG A 75 -8.30 9.70 9.88
C ARG A 75 -8.73 8.24 10.05
N GLN A 76 -9.02 7.84 11.27
CA GLN A 76 -9.55 6.51 11.55
C GLN A 76 -11.07 6.51 11.42
N VAL A 77 -11.61 5.59 10.62
CA VAL A 77 -13.02 5.32 10.45
C VAL A 77 -13.28 3.89 10.88
N VAL A 78 -13.94 3.73 12.01
CA VAL A 78 -14.22 2.41 12.60
C VAL A 78 -15.72 2.18 12.55
N LEU A 79 -16.13 1.17 11.79
CA LEU A 79 -17.51 0.76 11.68
C LEU A 79 -17.78 -0.50 12.53
N PRO A 80 -18.99 -0.67 13.06
CA PRO A 80 -19.36 -1.86 13.84
C PRO A 80 -19.28 -3.12 12.97
N GLU A 81 -19.07 -4.28 13.60
CA GLU A 81 -18.90 -5.55 12.89
C GLU A 81 -20.13 -5.95 12.08
N ASP A 82 -21.31 -5.55 12.54
CA ASP A 82 -22.62 -5.79 11.92
C ASP A 82 -23.07 -4.68 10.95
N VAL A 83 -22.15 -3.79 10.53
CA VAL A 83 -22.46 -2.72 9.57
C VAL A 83 -23.08 -3.29 8.31
N THR A 84 -24.10 -2.62 7.76
CA THR A 84 -24.69 -3.03 6.48
C THR A 84 -23.80 -2.62 5.30
N GLN A 85 -24.01 -3.28 4.16
CA GLN A 85 -23.29 -2.96 2.93
C GLN A 85 -23.51 -1.51 2.51
N GLU A 86 -24.74 -1.02 2.58
CA GLU A 86 -25.10 0.34 2.21
C GLU A 86 -24.33 1.38 3.04
N VAL A 87 -24.32 1.22 4.37
CA VAL A 87 -23.59 2.14 5.26
C VAL A 87 -22.09 2.10 5.01
N LEU A 88 -21.53 0.92 4.76
CA LEU A 88 -20.10 0.79 4.41
C LEU A 88 -19.79 1.50 3.09
N MET A 89 -20.61 1.30 2.05
CA MET A 89 -20.44 1.92 0.74
C MET A 89 -20.61 3.45 0.79
N GLU A 90 -21.53 3.97 1.61
CA GLU A 90 -21.68 5.39 1.85
C GLU A 90 -20.42 6.00 2.49
N ASN A 91 -19.84 5.32 3.49
CA ASN A 91 -18.59 5.77 4.11
C ASN A 91 -17.42 5.78 3.11
N ILE A 92 -17.28 4.74 2.28
CA ILE A 92 -16.25 4.68 1.24
C ILE A 92 -16.43 5.84 0.26
N HIS A 93 -17.65 6.08 -0.20
CA HIS A 93 -17.96 7.18 -1.11
C HIS A 93 -17.63 8.53 -0.47
N ALA A 94 -18.04 8.74 0.78
CA ALA A 94 -17.77 9.98 1.51
C ALA A 94 -16.26 10.25 1.65
N LEU A 95 -15.47 9.22 1.95
CA LEU A 95 -14.01 9.32 2.01
C LEU A 95 -13.41 9.62 0.62
N GLY A 96 -13.96 9.02 -0.43
CA GLY A 96 -13.57 9.30 -1.81
C GLY A 96 -13.83 10.74 -2.22
N ALA A 97 -14.94 11.32 -1.79
CA ALA A 97 -15.35 12.69 -2.12
C ALA A 97 -14.70 13.78 -1.25
N ASP A 98 -14.12 13.44 -0.10
CA ASP A 98 -13.51 14.40 0.82
C ASP A 98 -12.14 14.87 0.32
N GLU A 99 -12.03 16.13 -0.10
CA GLU A 99 -10.78 16.73 -0.59
C GLU A 99 -9.65 16.76 0.46
N LYS A 100 -9.97 16.62 1.74
CA LYS A 100 -8.99 16.53 2.83
C LYS A 100 -8.43 15.12 3.03
N VAL A 101 -8.98 14.11 2.34
CA VAL A 101 -8.49 12.73 2.35
C VAL A 101 -7.75 12.48 1.04
N HIS A 102 -6.47 12.13 1.12
CA HIS A 102 -5.59 11.94 -0.03
C HIS A 102 -5.37 10.48 -0.40
N GLY A 103 -5.68 9.57 0.53
CA GLY A 103 -5.62 8.13 0.30
C GLY A 103 -6.55 7.40 1.27
N VAL A 104 -7.03 6.23 0.87
CA VAL A 104 -7.91 5.38 1.68
C VAL A 104 -7.32 3.97 1.75
N LEU A 105 -7.10 3.50 2.96
CA LEU A 105 -6.70 2.12 3.28
C LEU A 105 -7.87 1.44 3.98
N MET A 106 -8.55 0.52 3.28
CA MET A 106 -9.61 -0.29 3.86
C MET A 106 -9.08 -1.67 4.23
N PHE A 107 -9.31 -2.09 5.47
CA PHE A 107 -8.85 -3.40 5.94
C PHE A 107 -9.72 -4.53 5.40
N ARG A 108 -9.07 -5.59 4.98
CA ARG A 108 -9.68 -6.80 4.43
C ARG A 108 -9.07 -8.05 5.09
N PRO A 109 -9.76 -9.19 5.14
CA PRO A 109 -11.09 -9.45 4.59
C PRO A 109 -12.21 -8.78 5.39
N LEU A 110 -13.29 -8.40 4.70
CA LEU A 110 -14.51 -7.92 5.34
C LEU A 110 -15.20 -9.02 6.16
N PRO A 111 -16.08 -8.67 7.10
CA PRO A 111 -16.93 -9.62 7.82
C PRO A 111 -17.67 -10.57 6.89
N LYS A 112 -18.02 -11.77 7.40
CA LYS A 112 -18.58 -12.85 6.58
C LYS A 112 -19.84 -12.45 5.79
N HIS A 113 -20.71 -11.61 6.37
CA HIS A 113 -21.95 -11.17 5.73
C HIS A 113 -21.72 -10.20 4.56
N LEU A 114 -20.56 -9.52 4.50
CA LEU A 114 -20.14 -8.62 3.42
C LEU A 114 -19.17 -9.26 2.45
N LYS A 115 -18.70 -10.48 2.73
CA LYS A 115 -17.61 -11.10 1.95
C LYS A 115 -17.98 -11.41 0.51
N ALA A 116 -19.24 -11.77 0.26
CA ALA A 116 -19.72 -12.08 -1.10
C ALA A 116 -19.64 -10.83 -2.01
N ASP A 117 -19.91 -9.67 -1.45
CA ASP A 117 -20.01 -8.40 -2.17
C ASP A 117 -18.74 -7.55 -2.04
N GLN A 118 -17.68 -8.11 -1.45
CA GLN A 118 -16.43 -7.39 -1.18
C GLN A 118 -15.86 -6.69 -2.43
N ASN A 119 -15.92 -7.32 -3.59
CA ASN A 119 -15.45 -6.71 -4.83
C ASN A 119 -16.28 -5.49 -5.23
N GLU A 120 -17.60 -5.57 -5.12
CA GLU A 120 -18.49 -4.43 -5.37
C GLU A 120 -18.19 -3.29 -4.40
N ILE A 121 -18.06 -3.61 -3.12
CA ILE A 121 -17.75 -2.65 -2.06
C ILE A 121 -16.41 -1.95 -2.34
N CYS A 122 -15.35 -2.71 -2.65
CA CYS A 122 -14.03 -2.15 -2.96
C CYS A 122 -14.06 -1.22 -4.17
N ASN A 123 -14.84 -1.56 -5.20
CA ASN A 123 -14.94 -0.77 -6.43
C ASN A 123 -15.73 0.55 -6.26
N ARG A 124 -16.28 0.83 -5.08
CA ARG A 124 -16.87 2.14 -4.77
C ARG A 124 -15.82 3.21 -4.44
N LEU A 125 -14.61 2.80 -4.13
CA LEU A 125 -13.53 3.75 -3.87
C LEU A 125 -13.03 4.39 -5.16
N ASP A 126 -12.73 5.69 -5.09
CA ASP A 126 -12.04 6.39 -6.18
C ASP A 126 -10.63 5.79 -6.35
N PRO A 127 -10.27 5.28 -7.55
CA PRO A 127 -8.94 4.73 -7.81
C PRO A 127 -7.80 5.71 -7.51
N LYS A 128 -8.03 7.01 -7.59
CA LYS A 128 -7.04 8.05 -7.22
C LYS A 128 -6.69 8.06 -5.74
N LYS A 129 -7.54 7.45 -4.89
CA LYS A 129 -7.33 7.35 -3.43
C LYS A 129 -7.14 5.91 -2.97
N ASP A 130 -7.15 4.94 -3.88
CA ASP A 130 -6.97 3.51 -3.62
C ASP A 130 -5.49 3.17 -3.42
N VAL A 131 -4.95 3.43 -2.23
CA VAL A 131 -3.52 3.23 -1.93
C VAL A 131 -3.10 1.77 -1.77
N ASP A 132 -4.05 0.82 -1.80
CA ASP A 132 -3.78 -0.63 -1.65
C ASP A 132 -4.18 -1.45 -2.88
N CYS A 133 -4.47 -0.78 -4.00
CA CYS A 133 -4.83 -1.43 -5.27
C CYS A 133 -6.00 -2.43 -5.12
N MET A 134 -7.04 -2.05 -4.40
CA MET A 134 -8.17 -2.95 -4.14
C MET A 134 -9.27 -2.85 -5.19
N THR A 135 -9.29 -1.77 -5.99
CA THR A 135 -10.28 -1.58 -7.05
C THR A 135 -9.86 -2.28 -8.34
N HIS A 136 -10.82 -2.66 -9.15
CA HIS A 136 -10.54 -3.24 -10.48
C HIS A 136 -9.81 -2.26 -11.39
N LEU A 137 -10.11 -0.95 -11.29
CA LEU A 137 -9.44 0.07 -12.10
C LEU A 137 -7.96 0.22 -11.70
N SER A 138 -7.63 0.22 -10.41
CA SER A 138 -6.23 0.23 -9.96
C SER A 138 -5.49 -1.01 -10.46
N ASN A 139 -6.09 -2.19 -10.35
CA ASN A 139 -5.53 -3.43 -10.88
C ASN A 139 -5.30 -3.38 -12.39
N ALA A 140 -6.29 -2.88 -13.15
CA ALA A 140 -6.18 -2.71 -14.60
C ALA A 140 -5.03 -1.76 -14.95
N GLY A 141 -4.89 -0.64 -14.24
CA GLY A 141 -3.79 0.32 -14.42
C GLY A 141 -2.42 -0.33 -14.26
N VAL A 142 -2.25 -1.17 -13.23
CA VAL A 142 -0.99 -1.91 -13.02
C VAL A 142 -0.75 -2.93 -14.13
N PHE A 143 -1.77 -3.69 -14.52
CA PHE A 143 -1.65 -4.72 -15.55
C PHE A 143 -1.32 -4.13 -16.93
N GLU A 144 -1.97 -3.03 -17.29
CA GLU A 144 -1.76 -2.33 -18.58
C GLU A 144 -0.54 -1.38 -18.57
N GLY A 145 0.09 -1.16 -17.40
CA GLY A 145 1.19 -0.22 -17.25
C GLY A 145 0.77 1.25 -17.43
N LEU A 146 -0.48 1.58 -17.07
CA LEU A 146 -1.04 2.92 -17.21
C LEU A 146 -0.69 3.78 -15.99
N ASN A 147 0.19 4.76 -16.18
CA ASN A 147 0.55 5.70 -15.14
C ASN A 147 -0.66 6.59 -14.76
N GLY A 148 -0.91 6.73 -13.45
CA GLY A 148 -1.96 7.60 -12.91
C GLY A 148 -3.35 6.98 -12.82
N LEU A 149 -3.52 5.70 -13.17
CA LEU A 149 -4.73 4.95 -12.93
C LEU A 149 -4.56 4.07 -11.69
N GLY A 150 -4.85 4.65 -10.52
CA GLY A 150 -4.67 4.00 -9.23
C GLY A 150 -3.21 3.85 -8.79
N PHE A 151 -2.99 3.02 -7.80
CA PHE A 151 -1.68 2.74 -7.21
C PHE A 151 -1.36 1.25 -7.32
N ALA A 152 -0.07 0.91 -7.38
CA ALA A 152 0.35 -0.49 -7.35
C ALA A 152 0.10 -1.12 -5.96
N PRO A 153 -0.15 -2.44 -5.89
CA PRO A 153 -0.23 -3.15 -4.62
C PRO A 153 1.05 -2.95 -3.81
N CYS A 154 0.92 -2.68 -2.50
CA CYS A 154 2.05 -2.27 -1.65
C CYS A 154 3.19 -3.28 -1.61
N THR A 155 2.91 -4.59 -1.59
CA THR A 155 3.95 -5.63 -1.51
C THR A 155 4.79 -5.73 -2.80
N PRO A 156 4.22 -5.83 -4.00
CA PRO A 156 4.99 -5.75 -5.24
C PRO A 156 5.76 -4.42 -5.39
N ALA A 157 5.13 -3.29 -5.04
CA ALA A 157 5.79 -1.99 -5.08
C ALA A 157 7.04 -1.97 -4.17
N ALA A 158 6.93 -2.50 -2.94
CA ALA A 158 8.07 -2.61 -2.03
C ALA A 158 9.21 -3.49 -2.59
N CYS A 159 8.89 -4.56 -3.33
CA CYS A 159 9.91 -5.36 -4.01
C CYS A 159 10.65 -4.55 -5.07
N MET A 160 9.93 -3.74 -5.86
CA MET A 160 10.54 -2.88 -6.87
C MET A 160 11.41 -1.80 -6.21
N GLU A 161 10.93 -1.16 -5.16
CA GLU A 161 11.71 -0.17 -4.38
C GLU A 161 13.02 -0.77 -3.83
N ILE A 162 13.00 -2.02 -3.38
CA ILE A 162 14.21 -2.72 -2.93
C ILE A 162 15.18 -2.91 -4.09
N LEU A 163 14.71 -3.36 -5.25
CA LEU A 163 15.55 -3.57 -6.43
C LEU A 163 16.17 -2.25 -6.89
N ASP A 164 15.37 -1.19 -6.96
CA ASP A 164 15.82 0.15 -7.36
C ASP A 164 16.87 0.71 -6.40
N TYR A 165 16.62 0.59 -5.09
CA TYR A 165 17.56 1.04 -4.05
C TYR A 165 18.94 0.38 -4.18
N TYR A 166 18.97 -0.92 -4.48
CA TYR A 166 20.22 -1.67 -4.68
C TYR A 166 20.78 -1.60 -6.10
N GLY A 167 20.17 -0.80 -7.00
CA GLY A 167 20.63 -0.59 -8.36
C GLY A 167 20.51 -1.83 -9.26
N ILE A 168 19.51 -2.69 -9.01
CA ILE A 168 19.31 -3.93 -9.75
C ILE A 168 18.34 -3.69 -10.91
N ASP A 169 18.86 -3.55 -12.11
CA ASP A 169 18.05 -3.53 -13.33
C ASP A 169 17.60 -4.95 -13.68
N CYS A 170 16.29 -5.15 -13.79
CA CYS A 170 15.67 -6.43 -14.14
C CYS A 170 15.60 -6.69 -15.65
N LYS A 171 15.94 -5.70 -16.50
CA LYS A 171 15.85 -5.83 -17.95
C LYS A 171 16.73 -6.97 -18.48
N GLY A 172 16.11 -7.91 -19.18
CA GLY A 172 16.80 -9.05 -19.78
C GLY A 172 17.30 -10.11 -18.79
N LYS A 173 16.88 -10.03 -17.50
CA LYS A 173 17.24 -11.01 -16.47
C LYS A 173 16.12 -12.00 -16.21
N ASN A 174 16.49 -13.18 -15.73
CA ASN A 174 15.52 -14.17 -15.25
C ASN A 174 15.16 -13.84 -13.79
N ALA A 175 13.87 -13.84 -13.49
CA ALA A 175 13.35 -13.66 -12.14
C ALA A 175 12.49 -14.86 -11.73
N VAL A 176 12.59 -15.26 -10.48
CA VAL A 176 11.75 -16.30 -9.88
C VAL A 176 11.03 -15.68 -8.68
N VAL A 177 9.70 -15.77 -8.67
CA VAL A 177 8.86 -15.33 -7.55
C VAL A 177 8.41 -16.57 -6.78
N ILE A 178 8.68 -16.60 -5.48
CA ILE A 178 8.26 -17.67 -4.57
C ILE A 178 7.24 -17.07 -3.62
N GLY A 179 5.99 -17.52 -3.74
CA GLY A 179 4.87 -17.02 -2.92
C GLY A 179 3.51 -17.29 -3.57
N ARG A 180 2.48 -16.73 -2.97
CA ARG A 180 1.09 -16.79 -3.45
C ARG A 180 0.63 -15.39 -3.81
#